data_6fe939f3823f5e9894c29046bb56016b
#
_entry.id   6fe939f3823f5e9894c29046bb56016b
#
_cell.length_a   1.000
_cell.length_b   1.000
_cell.length_c   1.000
_cell.angle_alpha   90.00
_cell.angle_beta   90.00
_cell.angle_gamma   90.00
#
_symmetry.space_group_name_H-M   'P 1'
#
loop_
_entity.id
_entity.type
_entity.pdbx_description
1 polymer ?
#
loop_
_entity_poly.entity_id
_entity_poly.type
_entity_poly.pdbx_seq_one_letter_code
_entity_poly.pdbx_strand_id
1 'polypeptide(L)'
;MAQRVRFPDHIEPLVQFVEETTPDRIVAATHDRLGAGTTVKDMLLASALAVVRSSDLPPGHHGGPVHPLCGLHAVHHISARLSGEYAMLPVIQNVAVANKHIHSPAMGPYVLADAKPVSENDDVEATVKAFRTAVSRGVYNACDHYFLYLLDRLSPMQILELLLEVGVPKNQLDDHYFLFPVFTWRALELFGWDYAKFIGRAPVRYVTRPTNPAMMLDVDELIKKHELLERDLRARTGDDETAAITALADEIGRCAEFGEIPAMLARALGGGLSLEGAGEALSVGGSTLFLRSKTGNPMDVHINTGANTRRYLLRQPELSLRTKLRALLMWHTGPEVMMAQRMLAPEIQPEPERVAALPWHTQDDLLTEIEELISSLPVGERLPKAGLATWRSTDEVKQAAALAQQYADAGYAPEALITLLGKIACRDNFTEMHALKHHQATYEEFYATRPSLRWRHLVAAVQAAAISHGRIQDVYDHAAEVMHF
;
A
#
# COMPACT_ATOMS: atom_id res chain seq x y z
N MET A 1 7.29 12.87 -34.08
CA MET A 1 7.47 12.62 -32.64
C MET A 1 6.12 12.89 -31.93
N ALA A 2 5.67 12.05 -31.03
CA ALA A 2 4.49 12.34 -30.24
C ALA A 2 4.73 13.60 -29.41
N GLN A 3 3.73 14.47 -29.33
CA GLN A 3 3.82 15.67 -28.52
C GLN A 3 3.74 15.25 -27.05
N ARG A 4 4.70 15.72 -26.23
CA ARG A 4 4.72 15.50 -24.78
C ARG A 4 3.55 16.23 -24.13
N VAL A 5 2.84 15.56 -23.22
CA VAL A 5 1.77 16.18 -22.46
C VAL A 5 2.29 17.38 -21.67
N ARG A 6 1.51 18.46 -21.65
CA ARG A 6 1.75 19.65 -20.84
C ARG A 6 0.69 19.74 -19.75
N PHE A 7 1.14 20.04 -18.55
CA PHE A 7 0.24 20.23 -17.40
C PHE A 7 -0.22 21.69 -17.28
N PRO A 8 -1.20 21.99 -16.42
CA PRO A 8 -1.62 23.36 -16.16
C PRO A 8 -0.46 24.26 -15.71
N ASP A 9 -0.48 25.53 -16.15
CA ASP A 9 0.64 26.47 -15.96
C ASP A 9 1.04 26.71 -14.51
N HIS A 10 0.10 26.54 -13.56
CA HIS A 10 0.38 26.73 -12.13
C HIS A 10 1.20 25.59 -11.50
N ILE A 11 1.19 24.40 -12.10
CA ILE A 11 1.94 23.24 -11.58
C ILE A 11 3.13 22.85 -12.46
N GLU A 12 3.10 23.18 -13.74
CA GLU A 12 4.14 22.79 -14.70
C GLU A 12 5.58 23.17 -14.26
N PRO A 13 5.85 24.38 -13.70
CA PRO A 13 7.20 24.73 -13.25
C PRO A 13 7.69 23.83 -12.08
N LEU A 14 6.78 23.37 -11.22
CA LEU A 14 7.13 22.47 -10.13
C LEU A 14 7.37 21.03 -10.62
N VAL A 15 6.64 20.62 -11.65
CA VAL A 15 6.88 19.32 -12.33
C VAL A 15 8.26 19.33 -13.00
N GLN A 16 8.60 20.40 -13.74
CA GLN A 16 9.93 20.56 -14.34
C GLN A 16 11.03 20.56 -13.28
N PHE A 17 10.81 21.21 -12.13
CA PHE A 17 11.74 21.16 -11.01
C PHE A 17 12.05 19.71 -10.59
N VAL A 18 11.03 18.85 -10.45
CA VAL A 18 11.24 17.42 -10.09
C VAL A 18 11.97 16.67 -11.19
N GLU A 19 11.68 16.96 -12.47
CA GLU A 19 12.27 16.27 -13.62
C GLU A 19 13.73 16.70 -13.89
N GLU A 20 14.06 17.97 -13.72
CA GLU A 20 15.34 18.55 -14.14
C GLU A 20 16.38 18.62 -13.02
N THR A 21 15.94 18.53 -11.76
CA THR A 21 16.87 18.49 -10.62
C THR A 21 17.60 17.14 -10.61
N THR A 22 18.91 17.17 -10.48
CA THR A 22 19.72 15.93 -10.44
C THR A 22 19.51 15.16 -9.14
N PRO A 23 19.66 13.82 -9.15
CA PRO A 23 19.41 12.96 -7.97
C PRO A 23 20.24 13.32 -6.73
N ASP A 24 21.43 13.84 -6.90
CA ASP A 24 22.31 14.31 -5.81
C ASP A 24 21.84 15.61 -5.16
N ARG A 25 20.99 16.38 -5.84
CA ARG A 25 20.49 17.67 -5.35
C ARG A 25 19.04 17.66 -4.92
N ILE A 26 18.26 16.65 -5.32
CA ILE A 26 16.81 16.68 -5.17
C ILE A 26 16.35 16.75 -3.71
N VAL A 27 17.09 16.12 -2.79
CA VAL A 27 16.77 16.12 -1.34
C VAL A 27 16.82 17.55 -0.80
N ALA A 28 17.99 18.22 -0.90
CA ALA A 28 18.17 19.58 -0.44
C ALA A 28 17.25 20.58 -1.16
N ALA A 29 17.13 20.47 -2.48
CA ALA A 29 16.27 21.35 -3.26
C ALA A 29 14.78 21.19 -2.93
N THR A 30 14.32 19.99 -2.56
CA THR A 30 12.95 19.76 -2.10
C THR A 30 12.72 20.36 -0.71
N HIS A 31 13.67 20.19 0.21
CA HIS A 31 13.64 20.84 1.52
C HIS A 31 13.52 22.36 1.38
N ASP A 32 14.39 22.99 0.59
CA ASP A 32 14.36 24.44 0.32
C ASP A 32 13.02 24.91 -0.24
N ARG A 33 12.43 24.15 -1.15
CA ARG A 33 11.11 24.48 -1.74
C ARG A 33 9.99 24.42 -0.71
N LEU A 34 9.97 23.38 0.12
CA LEU A 34 9.00 23.26 1.20
C LEU A 34 9.18 24.37 2.23
N GLY A 35 10.43 24.68 2.62
CA GLY A 35 10.76 25.79 3.50
C GLY A 35 10.40 27.17 2.93
N ALA A 36 10.46 27.34 1.62
CA ALA A 36 10.02 28.54 0.91
C ALA A 36 8.50 28.65 0.73
N GLY A 37 7.71 27.70 1.23
CA GLY A 37 6.25 27.75 1.24
C GLY A 37 5.53 26.97 0.14
N THR A 38 6.24 26.13 -0.64
CA THR A 38 5.57 25.14 -1.50
C THR A 38 4.78 24.18 -0.61
N THR A 39 3.50 23.98 -0.92
CA THR A 39 2.67 23.10 -0.09
C THR A 39 3.04 21.63 -0.29
N VAL A 40 2.84 20.81 0.76
CA VAL A 40 2.99 19.34 0.67
C VAL A 40 2.14 18.79 -0.48
N LYS A 41 0.92 19.28 -0.62
CA LYS A 41 -0.01 18.83 -1.67
C LYS A 41 0.53 19.13 -3.08
N ASP A 42 1.03 20.35 -3.32
CA ASP A 42 1.55 20.72 -4.63
C ASP A 42 2.84 19.96 -4.96
N MET A 43 3.73 19.76 -3.97
CA MET A 43 4.97 19.01 -4.17
C MET A 43 4.68 17.53 -4.50
N LEU A 44 3.73 16.90 -3.83
CA LEU A 44 3.33 15.52 -4.11
C LEU A 44 2.63 15.40 -5.47
N LEU A 45 1.78 16.36 -5.82
CA LEU A 45 1.15 16.42 -7.13
C LEU A 45 2.21 16.55 -8.24
N ALA A 46 3.18 17.44 -8.06
CA ALA A 46 4.27 17.61 -9.02
C ALA A 46 5.12 16.34 -9.17
N SER A 47 5.43 15.66 -8.05
CA SER A 47 6.13 14.38 -8.05
C SER A 47 5.35 13.32 -8.86
N ALA A 48 4.04 13.20 -8.63
CA ALA A 48 3.18 12.28 -9.36
C ALA A 48 3.15 12.57 -10.86
N LEU A 49 2.96 13.83 -11.24
CA LEU A 49 2.90 14.26 -12.64
C LEU A 49 4.24 14.07 -13.36
N ALA A 50 5.36 14.35 -12.68
CA ALA A 50 6.70 14.14 -13.22
C ALA A 50 6.97 12.65 -13.51
N VAL A 51 6.64 11.77 -12.56
CA VAL A 51 6.76 10.32 -12.75
C VAL A 51 5.92 9.85 -13.93
N VAL A 52 4.65 10.22 -13.99
CA VAL A 52 3.74 9.79 -15.05
C VAL A 52 4.18 10.27 -16.42
N ARG A 53 4.75 11.49 -16.50
CA ARG A 53 5.21 12.06 -17.76
C ARG A 53 6.53 11.47 -18.25
N SER A 54 7.43 11.10 -17.37
CA SER A 54 8.84 10.90 -17.70
C SER A 54 9.38 9.49 -17.44
N SER A 55 8.62 8.62 -16.78
CA SER A 55 9.05 7.23 -16.57
C SER A 55 7.92 6.23 -16.80
N ASP A 56 8.29 5.02 -17.20
CA ASP A 56 7.36 3.90 -17.37
C ASP A 56 8.00 2.61 -16.83
N LEU A 57 7.18 1.62 -16.61
CA LEU A 57 7.62 0.34 -16.10
C LEU A 57 8.05 -0.56 -17.26
N PRO A 58 9.33 -0.98 -17.33
CA PRO A 58 9.76 -1.88 -18.39
C PRO A 58 9.07 -3.24 -18.28
N PRO A 59 8.97 -4.01 -19.36
CA PRO A 59 8.42 -5.36 -19.35
C PRO A 59 9.11 -6.25 -18.30
N GLY A 60 8.31 -6.98 -17.52
CA GLY A 60 8.83 -7.89 -16.47
C GLY A 60 9.25 -7.21 -15.16
N HIS A 61 9.20 -5.90 -15.06
CA HIS A 61 9.49 -5.16 -13.81
C HIS A 61 8.23 -5.03 -12.94
N HIS A 62 8.36 -5.18 -11.63
CA HIS A 62 7.23 -5.18 -10.70
C HIS A 62 7.03 -3.89 -9.91
N GLY A 63 8.03 -3.06 -9.79
CA GLY A 63 7.99 -1.88 -8.95
C GLY A 63 8.39 -0.61 -9.69
N GLY A 64 9.32 0.13 -9.15
CA GLY A 64 9.84 1.34 -9.76
C GLY A 64 8.84 2.50 -9.70
N PRO A 65 8.50 3.10 -10.84
CA PRO A 65 7.65 4.30 -10.90
C PRO A 65 6.25 4.15 -10.26
N VAL A 66 5.79 2.93 -10.06
CA VAL A 66 4.50 2.65 -9.38
C VAL A 66 4.56 3.04 -7.90
N HIS A 67 5.69 2.82 -7.24
CA HIS A 67 5.80 3.00 -5.79
C HIS A 67 5.62 4.44 -5.31
N PRO A 68 6.25 5.48 -5.91
CA PRO A 68 5.95 6.86 -5.53
C PRO A 68 4.48 7.22 -5.73
N LEU A 69 3.83 6.72 -6.80
CA LEU A 69 2.40 6.95 -7.03
C LEU A 69 1.52 6.26 -5.99
N CYS A 70 1.82 5.01 -5.63
CA CYS A 70 1.11 4.28 -4.56
C CYS A 70 1.33 4.90 -3.18
N GLY A 71 2.43 5.61 -2.96
CA GLY A 71 2.78 6.23 -1.69
C GLY A 71 2.09 7.56 -1.39
N LEU A 72 1.51 8.24 -2.39
CA LEU A 72 1.04 9.62 -2.27
C LEU A 72 0.05 9.86 -1.13
N HIS A 73 -0.96 9.00 -1.00
CA HIS A 73 -1.94 9.08 0.08
C HIS A 73 -1.26 8.93 1.45
N ALA A 74 -0.42 7.91 1.60
CA ALA A 74 0.29 7.65 2.85
C ALA A 74 1.20 8.82 3.23
N VAL A 75 2.00 9.30 2.30
CA VAL A 75 2.93 10.42 2.49
C VAL A 75 2.20 11.68 2.94
N HIS A 76 1.09 12.03 2.27
CA HIS A 76 0.30 13.20 2.65
C HIS A 76 -0.19 13.11 4.11
N HIS A 77 -0.76 11.99 4.50
CA HIS A 77 -1.33 11.82 5.84
C HIS A 77 -0.27 11.68 6.93
N ILE A 78 0.87 11.05 6.66
CA ILE A 78 1.99 10.96 7.61
C ILE A 78 2.60 12.34 7.81
N SER A 79 2.86 13.09 6.73
CA SER A 79 3.35 14.46 6.80
C SER A 79 2.45 15.35 7.67
N ALA A 80 1.12 15.22 7.53
CA ALA A 80 0.16 15.97 8.33
C ALA A 80 0.15 15.58 9.84
N ARG A 81 0.60 14.38 10.20
CA ARG A 81 0.67 13.92 11.60
C ARG A 81 2.00 14.19 12.28
N LEU A 82 3.07 14.31 11.50
CA LEU A 82 4.38 14.66 12.03
C LEU A 82 4.49 16.18 12.22
N SER A 83 5.41 16.62 13.06
CA SER A 83 5.61 18.04 13.36
C SER A 83 7.03 18.49 13.02
N GLY A 84 7.21 19.81 12.83
CA GLY A 84 8.50 20.41 12.54
C GLY A 84 9.08 19.84 11.23
N GLU A 85 10.37 19.67 11.19
CA GLU A 85 11.09 19.17 10.02
C GLU A 85 10.74 17.72 9.68
N TYR A 86 10.37 16.91 10.66
CA TYR A 86 9.91 15.55 10.41
C TYR A 86 8.67 15.47 9.50
N ALA A 87 7.85 16.53 9.46
CA ALA A 87 6.71 16.60 8.54
C ALA A 87 7.12 16.64 7.05
N MET A 88 8.35 17.09 6.76
CA MET A 88 8.88 17.18 5.39
C MET A 88 9.49 15.85 4.90
N LEU A 89 9.97 15.00 5.81
CA LEU A 89 10.69 13.77 5.47
C LEU A 89 9.93 12.82 4.53
N PRO A 90 8.66 12.46 4.78
CA PRO A 90 7.93 11.58 3.87
C PRO A 90 7.78 12.19 2.48
N VAL A 91 7.66 13.52 2.38
CA VAL A 91 7.54 14.24 1.11
C VAL A 91 8.87 14.21 0.35
N ILE A 92 9.97 14.50 1.05
CA ILE A 92 11.32 14.44 0.48
C ILE A 92 11.62 13.03 -0.03
N GLN A 93 11.29 12.00 0.74
CA GLN A 93 11.44 10.60 0.31
C GLN A 93 10.64 10.29 -0.96
N ASN A 94 9.38 10.70 -1.02
CA ASN A 94 8.55 10.46 -2.22
C ASN A 94 9.14 11.13 -3.45
N VAL A 95 9.53 12.40 -3.33
CA VAL A 95 10.13 13.17 -4.44
C VAL A 95 11.48 12.58 -4.85
N ALA A 96 12.32 12.18 -3.90
CA ALA A 96 13.62 11.57 -4.20
C ALA A 96 13.49 10.22 -4.92
N VAL A 97 12.55 9.37 -4.49
CA VAL A 97 12.28 8.08 -5.15
C VAL A 97 11.70 8.31 -6.56
N ALA A 98 10.78 9.26 -6.73
CA ALA A 98 10.25 9.63 -8.03
C ALA A 98 11.34 10.12 -8.98
N ASN A 99 12.18 11.05 -8.50
CA ASN A 99 13.31 11.60 -9.25
C ASN A 99 14.33 10.52 -9.64
N LYS A 100 14.65 9.58 -8.73
CA LYS A 100 15.50 8.43 -9.01
C LYS A 100 14.99 7.60 -10.20
N HIS A 101 13.68 7.36 -10.25
CA HIS A 101 13.09 6.62 -11.37
C HIS A 101 13.09 7.41 -12.68
N ILE A 102 12.84 8.72 -12.63
CA ILE A 102 12.88 9.61 -13.80
C ILE A 102 14.28 9.61 -14.42
N HIS A 103 15.35 9.59 -13.61
CA HIS A 103 16.74 9.61 -14.06
C HIS A 103 17.32 8.21 -14.29
N SER A 104 16.56 7.14 -14.04
CA SER A 104 17.05 5.77 -14.24
C SER A 104 16.98 5.38 -15.73
N PRO A 105 18.10 4.98 -16.35
CA PRO A 105 18.09 4.48 -17.73
C PRO A 105 17.20 3.25 -17.93
N ALA A 106 16.95 2.48 -16.85
CA ALA A 106 16.07 1.31 -16.90
C ALA A 106 14.57 1.68 -16.99
N MET A 107 14.19 2.88 -16.53
CA MET A 107 12.79 3.35 -16.47
C MET A 107 12.45 4.38 -17.54
N GLY A 108 13.41 4.84 -18.30
CA GLY A 108 13.23 5.88 -19.31
C GLY A 108 14.40 5.99 -20.30
N PRO A 109 14.36 6.98 -21.18
CA PRO A 109 13.39 8.08 -21.22
C PRO A 109 12.02 7.65 -21.75
N TYR A 110 10.99 7.91 -21.00
CA TYR A 110 9.61 7.75 -21.39
C TYR A 110 8.97 9.12 -21.63
N VAL A 111 8.07 9.21 -22.57
CA VAL A 111 7.32 10.44 -22.83
C VAL A 111 5.85 10.10 -22.86
N LEU A 112 5.11 10.55 -21.86
CA LEU A 112 3.66 10.49 -21.89
C LEU A 112 3.16 11.37 -23.03
N ALA A 113 2.66 10.72 -24.08
CA ALA A 113 2.13 11.43 -25.25
C ALA A 113 0.77 12.07 -24.91
N ASP A 114 0.49 13.19 -25.54
CA ASP A 114 -0.87 13.71 -25.57
C ASP A 114 -1.81 12.68 -26.24
N ALA A 115 -2.96 12.46 -25.63
CA ALA A 115 -3.96 11.51 -26.09
C ALA A 115 -5.33 12.20 -26.14
N LYS A 116 -6.14 11.79 -27.13
CA LYS A 116 -7.50 12.31 -27.30
C LYS A 116 -8.51 11.25 -26.93
N PRO A 117 -9.67 11.62 -26.32
CA PRO A 117 -10.76 10.70 -26.11
C PRO A 117 -11.20 10.02 -27.43
N VAL A 118 -11.37 8.71 -27.39
CA VAL A 118 -11.89 7.91 -28.50
C VAL A 118 -12.98 7.00 -27.99
N SER A 119 -14.07 6.88 -28.74
CA SER A 119 -15.21 6.03 -28.42
C SER A 119 -15.53 5.05 -29.55
N GLU A 120 -16.29 4.02 -29.23
CA GLU A 120 -16.96 3.16 -30.18
C GLU A 120 -18.38 3.71 -30.42
N ASN A 121 -18.58 4.30 -31.60
CA ASN A 121 -19.87 4.86 -32.02
C ASN A 121 -20.51 5.91 -31.07
N ASP A 122 -19.69 6.63 -30.32
CA ASP A 122 -20.10 7.54 -29.24
C ASP A 122 -21.03 6.86 -28.17
N ASP A 123 -20.81 5.57 -27.95
CA ASP A 123 -21.56 4.74 -27.02
C ASP A 123 -20.66 4.28 -25.86
N VAL A 124 -21.13 4.52 -24.62
CA VAL A 124 -20.38 4.20 -23.41
C VAL A 124 -20.20 2.70 -23.22
N GLU A 125 -21.25 1.92 -23.42
CA GLU A 125 -21.22 0.47 -23.21
C GLU A 125 -20.34 -0.23 -24.26
N ALA A 126 -20.46 0.18 -25.53
CA ALA A 126 -19.59 -0.28 -26.59
C ALA A 126 -18.12 0.08 -26.32
N THR A 127 -17.85 1.29 -25.80
CA THR A 127 -16.50 1.74 -25.47
C THR A 127 -15.92 0.99 -24.26
N VAL A 128 -16.72 0.68 -23.22
CA VAL A 128 -16.32 -0.21 -22.11
C VAL A 128 -15.93 -1.59 -22.62
N LYS A 129 -16.70 -2.16 -23.55
CA LYS A 129 -16.37 -3.45 -24.17
C LYS A 129 -15.08 -3.39 -24.99
N ALA A 130 -14.87 -2.30 -25.73
CA ALA A 130 -13.64 -2.07 -26.48
C ALA A 130 -12.43 -1.90 -25.57
N PHE A 131 -12.58 -1.16 -24.46
CA PHE A 131 -11.56 -1.01 -23.43
C PHE A 131 -11.14 -2.38 -22.85
N ARG A 132 -12.10 -3.21 -22.42
CA ARG A 132 -11.83 -4.56 -21.91
C ARG A 132 -11.10 -5.42 -22.96
N THR A 133 -11.49 -5.31 -24.23
CA THR A 133 -10.83 -6.02 -25.34
C THR A 133 -9.40 -5.53 -25.53
N ALA A 134 -9.16 -4.23 -25.47
CA ALA A 134 -7.82 -3.65 -25.58
C ALA A 134 -6.92 -4.07 -24.40
N VAL A 135 -7.44 -4.08 -23.17
CA VAL A 135 -6.75 -4.60 -21.99
C VAL A 135 -6.35 -6.07 -22.15
N SER A 136 -7.28 -6.92 -22.61
CA SER A 136 -7.00 -8.34 -22.79
C SER A 136 -5.94 -8.62 -23.87
N ARG A 137 -5.79 -7.71 -24.83
CA ARG A 137 -4.80 -7.78 -25.92
C ARG A 137 -3.49 -7.05 -25.62
N GLY A 138 -3.38 -6.39 -24.46
CA GLY A 138 -2.18 -5.62 -24.09
C GLY A 138 -1.96 -4.35 -24.91
N VAL A 139 -3.02 -3.72 -25.45
CA VAL A 139 -2.93 -2.55 -26.34
C VAL A 139 -3.12 -1.26 -25.55
N TYR A 140 -2.09 -0.83 -24.78
CA TYR A 140 -2.23 0.29 -23.84
C TYR A 140 -2.54 1.64 -24.50
N ASN A 141 -2.06 1.91 -25.69
CA ASN A 141 -2.38 3.18 -26.37
C ASN A 141 -3.89 3.30 -26.65
N ALA A 142 -4.55 2.21 -27.06
CA ALA A 142 -5.98 2.20 -27.22
C ALA A 142 -6.71 2.36 -25.87
N CYS A 143 -6.18 1.72 -24.82
CA CYS A 143 -6.72 1.85 -23.47
C CYS A 143 -6.66 3.31 -22.97
N ASP A 144 -5.56 4.04 -23.20
CA ASP A 144 -5.45 5.46 -22.85
C ASP A 144 -6.56 6.30 -23.51
N HIS A 145 -6.82 6.08 -24.79
CA HIS A 145 -7.84 6.82 -25.55
C HIS A 145 -9.26 6.51 -25.07
N TYR A 146 -9.59 5.23 -24.87
CA TYR A 146 -10.89 4.81 -24.34
C TYR A 146 -11.08 5.28 -22.89
N PHE A 147 -10.06 5.20 -22.06
CA PHE A 147 -10.08 5.70 -20.69
C PHE A 147 -10.45 7.18 -20.63
N LEU A 148 -9.82 8.02 -21.46
CA LEU A 148 -10.12 9.44 -21.50
C LEU A 148 -11.56 9.73 -21.91
N TYR A 149 -12.13 8.96 -22.85
CA TYR A 149 -13.54 9.08 -23.21
C TYR A 149 -14.47 8.70 -22.06
N LEU A 150 -14.16 7.59 -21.39
CA LEU A 150 -14.96 7.07 -20.27
C LEU A 150 -14.87 7.97 -19.03
N LEU A 151 -13.72 8.59 -18.79
CA LEU A 151 -13.48 9.49 -17.67
C LEU A 151 -14.44 10.70 -17.67
N ASP A 152 -14.85 11.18 -18.84
CA ASP A 152 -15.80 12.28 -18.98
C ASP A 152 -17.27 11.85 -18.80
N ARG A 153 -17.56 10.54 -18.73
CA ARG A 153 -18.92 9.99 -18.80
C ARG A 153 -19.31 9.08 -17.65
N LEU A 154 -18.33 8.51 -16.98
CA LEU A 154 -18.52 7.63 -15.83
C LEU A 154 -18.08 8.33 -14.56
N SER A 155 -18.68 7.96 -13.44
CA SER A 155 -18.20 8.43 -12.14
C SER A 155 -16.81 7.86 -11.82
N PRO A 156 -16.02 8.51 -10.96
CA PRO A 156 -14.74 7.98 -10.51
C PRO A 156 -14.83 6.53 -10.02
N MET A 157 -15.87 6.16 -9.26
CA MET A 157 -16.03 4.81 -8.76
C MET A 157 -16.40 3.81 -9.85
N GLN A 158 -17.14 4.20 -10.88
CA GLN A 158 -17.42 3.34 -12.04
C GLN A 158 -16.14 3.06 -12.84
N ILE A 159 -15.27 4.04 -12.99
CA ILE A 159 -13.95 3.84 -13.62
C ILE A 159 -13.07 2.92 -12.76
N LEU A 160 -13.02 3.13 -11.44
CA LEU A 160 -12.28 2.25 -10.54
C LEU A 160 -12.81 0.82 -10.63
N GLU A 161 -14.14 0.63 -10.63
CA GLU A 161 -14.76 -0.69 -10.79
C GLU A 161 -14.34 -1.37 -12.09
N LEU A 162 -14.31 -0.63 -13.20
CA LEU A 162 -13.83 -1.14 -14.48
C LEU A 162 -12.36 -1.60 -14.42
N LEU A 163 -11.50 -0.83 -13.75
CA LEU A 163 -10.09 -1.21 -13.57
C LEU A 163 -9.93 -2.42 -12.64
N LEU A 164 -10.72 -2.49 -11.57
CA LEU A 164 -10.72 -3.64 -10.66
C LEU A 164 -11.24 -4.91 -11.35
N GLU A 165 -12.26 -4.81 -12.20
CA GLU A 165 -12.81 -5.93 -12.95
C GLU A 165 -11.75 -6.61 -13.82
N VAL A 166 -10.86 -5.84 -14.45
CA VAL A 166 -9.81 -6.38 -15.32
C VAL A 166 -8.49 -6.64 -14.57
N GLY A 167 -8.22 -5.92 -13.47
CA GLY A 167 -6.99 -6.02 -12.70
C GLY A 167 -7.01 -7.13 -11.66
N VAL A 168 -8.10 -7.26 -10.89
CA VAL A 168 -8.20 -8.22 -9.79
C VAL A 168 -7.93 -9.67 -10.23
N PRO A 169 -8.48 -10.17 -11.36
CA PRO A 169 -8.16 -11.52 -11.84
C PRO A 169 -6.69 -11.73 -12.20
N LYS A 170 -5.96 -10.65 -12.53
CA LYS A 170 -4.53 -10.69 -12.85
C LYS A 170 -3.65 -10.54 -11.62
N ASN A 171 -4.25 -10.36 -10.45
CA ASN A 171 -3.55 -10.02 -9.23
C ASN A 171 -2.60 -11.13 -8.82
N GLN A 172 -1.33 -10.92 -9.08
CA GLN A 172 -0.24 -11.85 -8.82
C GLN A 172 0.81 -11.19 -7.94
N LEU A 173 1.61 -11.99 -7.30
CA LEU A 173 2.85 -11.61 -6.62
C LEU A 173 2.67 -10.57 -5.52
N ASP A 174 2.50 -9.34 -5.88
CA ASP A 174 2.67 -8.16 -5.03
C ASP A 174 1.42 -7.28 -4.94
N ASP A 175 0.26 -7.81 -5.29
CA ASP A 175 -1.02 -7.10 -5.26
C ASP A 175 -1.09 -5.83 -6.15
N HIS A 176 -0.08 -5.49 -6.95
CA HIS A 176 -0.05 -4.22 -7.70
C HIS A 176 -1.16 -4.08 -8.76
N TYR A 177 -1.65 -5.17 -9.36
CA TYR A 177 -2.80 -5.10 -10.28
C TYR A 177 -4.09 -4.63 -9.58
N PHE A 178 -4.16 -4.84 -8.26
CA PHE A 178 -5.23 -4.40 -7.39
C PHE A 178 -4.88 -3.09 -6.67
N LEU A 179 -3.73 -3.03 -6.00
CA LEU A 179 -3.33 -1.91 -5.15
C LEU A 179 -3.10 -0.63 -5.95
N PHE A 180 -2.47 -0.70 -7.13
CA PHE A 180 -2.11 0.49 -7.87
C PHE A 180 -3.33 1.30 -8.33
N PRO A 181 -4.37 0.73 -8.95
CA PRO A 181 -5.60 1.45 -9.21
C PRO A 181 -6.18 2.11 -7.95
N VAL A 182 -6.31 1.38 -6.85
CA VAL A 182 -6.95 1.90 -5.64
C VAL A 182 -6.13 3.02 -4.98
N PHE A 183 -4.82 2.86 -4.85
CA PHE A 183 -3.96 3.93 -4.31
C PHE A 183 -3.98 5.18 -5.20
N THR A 184 -4.02 5.00 -6.51
CA THR A 184 -4.15 6.13 -7.45
C THR A 184 -5.47 6.86 -7.24
N TRP A 185 -6.58 6.14 -7.05
CA TRP A 185 -7.88 6.75 -6.76
C TRP A 185 -7.87 7.50 -5.43
N ARG A 186 -7.31 6.93 -4.38
CA ARG A 186 -7.14 7.62 -3.09
C ARG A 186 -6.27 8.89 -3.21
N ALA A 187 -5.25 8.87 -4.05
CA ALA A 187 -4.46 10.06 -4.34
C ALA A 187 -5.26 11.13 -5.11
N LEU A 188 -6.10 10.73 -6.07
CA LEU A 188 -6.97 11.65 -6.80
C LEU A 188 -8.05 12.29 -5.91
N GLU A 189 -8.50 11.61 -4.87
CA GLU A 189 -9.37 12.22 -3.83
C GLU A 189 -8.67 13.40 -3.13
N LEU A 190 -7.34 13.35 -2.97
CA LEU A 190 -6.55 14.44 -2.39
C LEU A 190 -6.27 15.57 -3.38
N PHE A 191 -5.87 15.22 -4.61
CA PHE A 191 -5.40 16.21 -5.59
C PHE A 191 -6.53 16.83 -6.39
N GLY A 192 -7.62 16.12 -6.60
CA GLY A 192 -8.73 16.49 -7.46
C GLY A 192 -8.77 15.68 -8.75
N TRP A 193 -9.99 15.45 -9.22
CA TRP A 193 -10.27 14.58 -10.39
C TRP A 193 -9.84 15.19 -11.73
N ASP A 194 -9.57 16.50 -11.79
CA ASP A 194 -9.02 17.17 -12.99
C ASP A 194 -7.68 16.58 -13.44
N TYR A 195 -6.94 15.96 -12.49
CA TYR A 195 -5.67 15.28 -12.76
C TYR A 195 -5.81 13.81 -13.16
N ALA A 196 -7.02 13.25 -13.09
CA ALA A 196 -7.26 11.83 -13.44
C ALA A 196 -6.89 11.51 -14.90
N LYS A 197 -7.09 12.45 -15.82
CA LYS A 197 -6.68 12.32 -17.23
C LYS A 197 -5.18 12.14 -17.45
N PHE A 198 -4.36 12.44 -16.45
CA PHE A 198 -2.91 12.26 -16.46
C PHE A 198 -2.51 11.07 -15.57
N ILE A 199 -2.76 11.19 -14.26
CA ILE A 199 -2.31 10.22 -13.26
C ILE A 199 -3.02 8.88 -13.45
N GLY A 200 -4.31 8.86 -13.78
CA GLY A 200 -5.11 7.65 -14.01
C GLY A 200 -4.63 6.80 -15.19
N ARG A 201 -3.87 7.36 -16.12
CA ARG A 201 -3.29 6.58 -17.24
C ARG A 201 -2.22 5.59 -16.78
N ALA A 202 -1.53 5.86 -15.68
CA ALA A 202 -0.52 4.95 -15.15
C ALA A 202 -1.12 3.60 -14.68
N PRO A 203 -2.14 3.53 -13.83
CA PRO A 203 -2.80 2.26 -13.50
C PRO A 203 -3.52 1.62 -14.69
N VAL A 204 -4.09 2.38 -15.63
CA VAL A 204 -4.66 1.84 -16.87
C VAL A 204 -3.61 1.05 -17.65
N ARG A 205 -2.42 1.60 -17.83
CA ARG A 205 -1.31 0.92 -18.51
C ARG A 205 -0.84 -0.29 -17.72
N TYR A 206 -0.80 -0.20 -16.41
CA TYR A 206 -0.39 -1.31 -15.56
C TYR A 206 -1.33 -2.50 -15.68
N VAL A 207 -2.65 -2.31 -15.55
CA VAL A 207 -3.62 -3.40 -15.67
C VAL A 207 -3.72 -3.97 -17.08
N THR A 208 -3.24 -3.24 -18.09
CA THR A 208 -3.18 -3.68 -19.48
C THR A 208 -2.01 -4.65 -19.74
N ARG A 209 -1.05 -4.75 -18.83
CA ARG A 209 0.10 -5.66 -19.00
C ARG A 209 -0.35 -7.11 -19.17
N PRO A 210 0.30 -7.86 -20.07
CA PRO A 210 0.02 -9.28 -20.26
C PRO A 210 0.24 -10.08 -18.96
N THR A 211 -0.61 -11.04 -18.71
CA THR A 211 -0.52 -11.96 -17.57
C THR A 211 -0.66 -13.37 -18.08
N ASN A 212 0.03 -14.32 -17.47
CA ASN A 212 -0.13 -15.73 -17.78
C ASN A 212 -1.55 -16.17 -17.38
N PRO A 213 -2.40 -16.61 -18.34
CA PRO A 213 -3.76 -17.02 -18.03
C PRO A 213 -3.87 -18.15 -17.00
N ALA A 214 -2.85 -19.03 -16.90
CA ALA A 214 -2.82 -20.11 -15.92
C ALA A 214 -2.61 -19.61 -14.49
N MET A 215 -2.22 -18.35 -14.31
CA MET A 215 -2.05 -17.72 -13.00
C MET A 215 -3.19 -16.77 -12.65
N MET A 216 -4.21 -16.65 -13.49
CA MET A 216 -5.38 -15.83 -13.16
C MET A 216 -6.20 -16.52 -12.06
N LEU A 217 -6.62 -15.71 -11.08
CA LEU A 217 -7.45 -16.17 -9.98
C LEU A 217 -8.93 -16.04 -10.34
N ASP A 218 -9.71 -17.04 -9.96
CA ASP A 218 -11.16 -17.01 -10.05
C ASP A 218 -11.76 -17.41 -8.70
N VAL A 219 -12.58 -16.53 -8.16
CA VAL A 219 -13.29 -16.74 -6.89
C VAL A 219 -14.82 -16.79 -7.09
N ASP A 220 -15.29 -16.73 -8.33
CA ASP A 220 -16.73 -16.76 -8.63
C ASP A 220 -17.38 -18.08 -8.18
N GLU A 221 -16.63 -19.18 -8.23
CA GLU A 221 -17.11 -20.47 -7.68
C GLU A 221 -17.34 -20.43 -6.17
N LEU A 222 -16.49 -19.71 -5.41
CA LEU A 222 -16.69 -19.50 -3.98
C LEU A 222 -17.90 -18.61 -3.71
N ILE A 223 -18.04 -17.51 -4.48
CA ILE A 223 -19.20 -16.61 -4.39
C ILE A 223 -20.50 -17.38 -4.63
N LYS A 224 -20.54 -18.21 -5.67
CA LYS A 224 -21.69 -19.03 -6.04
C LYS A 224 -21.97 -20.14 -5.01
N LYS A 225 -20.94 -20.89 -4.59
CA LYS A 225 -21.05 -21.98 -3.62
C LYS A 225 -21.68 -21.54 -2.30
N HIS A 226 -21.37 -20.33 -1.86
CA HIS A 226 -21.87 -19.77 -0.61
C HIS A 226 -23.03 -18.79 -0.80
N GLU A 227 -23.55 -18.62 -2.05
CA GLU A 227 -24.68 -17.75 -2.39
C GLU A 227 -24.48 -16.31 -1.92
N LEU A 228 -23.23 -15.80 -2.01
CA LEU A 228 -22.85 -14.53 -1.35
C LEU A 228 -23.52 -13.29 -1.95
N LEU A 229 -23.99 -13.34 -3.20
CA LEU A 229 -24.72 -12.23 -3.83
C LEU A 229 -26.16 -12.11 -3.33
N GLU A 230 -26.72 -13.19 -2.78
CA GLU A 230 -28.08 -13.28 -2.24
C GLU A 230 -28.13 -13.08 -0.72
N ARG A 231 -26.96 -13.00 -0.05
CA ARG A 231 -26.86 -12.81 1.39
C ARG A 231 -27.01 -11.37 1.83
N ASP A 232 -27.54 -11.18 3.03
CA ASP A 232 -27.48 -9.91 3.73
C ASP A 232 -26.11 -9.79 4.44
N LEU A 233 -25.19 -9.08 3.78
CA LEU A 233 -23.81 -8.88 4.24
C LEU A 233 -23.58 -7.50 4.86
N ARG A 234 -24.65 -6.80 5.28
CA ARG A 234 -24.53 -5.47 5.92
C ARG A 234 -23.77 -5.55 7.23
N ALA A 235 -23.05 -4.47 7.54
CA ALA A 235 -22.34 -4.36 8.81
C ALA A 235 -23.27 -4.56 10.02
N ARG A 236 -22.79 -5.27 11.01
CA ARG A 236 -23.51 -5.57 12.25
C ARG A 236 -22.69 -5.10 13.44
N THR A 237 -23.38 -4.84 14.52
CA THR A 237 -22.80 -4.48 15.81
C THR A 237 -23.29 -5.50 16.86
N GLY A 238 -22.43 -5.85 17.78
CA GLY A 238 -22.77 -6.78 18.88
C GLY A 238 -21.67 -7.78 19.18
N ASP A 239 -21.85 -8.48 20.29
CA ASP A 239 -20.85 -9.42 20.81
C ASP A 239 -20.71 -10.65 19.91
N ASP A 240 -21.79 -11.13 19.31
CA ASP A 240 -21.77 -12.28 18.40
C ASP A 240 -20.94 -11.98 17.14
N GLU A 241 -21.08 -10.79 16.57
CA GLU A 241 -20.27 -10.35 15.43
C GLU A 241 -18.79 -10.24 15.83
N THR A 242 -18.51 -9.68 17.03
CA THR A 242 -17.14 -9.56 17.54
C THR A 242 -16.51 -10.94 17.77
N ALA A 243 -17.26 -11.89 18.31
CA ALA A 243 -16.78 -13.26 18.49
C ALA A 243 -16.48 -13.96 17.16
N ALA A 244 -17.35 -13.78 16.15
CA ALA A 244 -17.16 -14.34 14.82
C ALA A 244 -15.93 -13.73 14.10
N ILE A 245 -15.73 -12.41 14.22
CA ILE A 245 -14.54 -11.73 13.69
C ILE A 245 -13.28 -12.27 14.38
N THR A 246 -13.28 -12.38 15.71
CA THR A 246 -12.13 -12.88 16.46
C THR A 246 -11.78 -14.30 16.04
N ALA A 247 -12.77 -15.18 15.94
CA ALA A 247 -12.55 -16.56 15.53
C ALA A 247 -11.96 -16.68 14.13
N LEU A 248 -12.49 -15.91 13.17
CA LEU A 248 -11.97 -15.88 11.80
C LEU A 248 -10.56 -15.26 11.73
N ALA A 249 -10.31 -14.19 12.48
CA ALA A 249 -8.98 -13.56 12.55
C ALA A 249 -7.93 -14.52 13.12
N ASP A 250 -8.29 -15.30 14.15
CA ASP A 250 -7.41 -16.30 14.73
C ASP A 250 -7.18 -17.48 13.76
N GLU A 251 -8.20 -17.91 13.01
CA GLU A 251 -8.06 -18.93 11.98
C GLU A 251 -7.10 -18.47 10.87
N ILE A 252 -7.29 -17.26 10.34
CA ILE A 252 -6.40 -16.64 9.34
C ILE A 252 -4.98 -16.49 9.90
N GLY A 253 -4.84 -15.93 11.10
CA GLY A 253 -3.55 -15.69 11.72
C GLY A 253 -2.74 -16.97 12.01
N ARG A 254 -3.39 -18.11 12.12
CA ARG A 254 -2.78 -19.42 12.38
C ARG A 254 -2.67 -20.30 11.15
N CYS A 255 -3.20 -19.88 10.00
CA CYS A 255 -3.19 -20.70 8.79
C CYS A 255 -1.75 -21.05 8.37
N ALA A 256 -1.58 -22.22 7.78
CA ALA A 256 -0.33 -22.66 7.18
C ALA A 256 -0.27 -22.30 5.69
N GLU A 257 -1.40 -22.30 5.02
CA GLU A 257 -1.53 -22.10 3.59
C GLU A 257 -2.37 -20.85 3.29
N PHE A 258 -1.76 -19.81 2.75
CA PHE A 258 -2.46 -18.58 2.39
C PHE A 258 -3.58 -18.79 1.34
N GLY A 259 -3.44 -19.82 0.50
CA GLY A 259 -4.46 -20.20 -0.47
C GLY A 259 -5.79 -20.65 0.14
N GLU A 260 -5.82 -20.95 1.44
CA GLU A 260 -7.04 -21.32 2.18
C GLU A 260 -7.86 -20.09 2.62
N ILE A 261 -7.24 -18.92 2.72
CA ILE A 261 -7.87 -17.68 3.23
C ILE A 261 -9.14 -17.31 2.43
N PRO A 262 -9.16 -17.35 1.08
CA PRO A 262 -10.40 -17.11 0.33
C PRO A 262 -11.57 -18.01 0.75
N ALA A 263 -11.31 -19.30 0.98
CA ALA A 263 -12.35 -20.25 1.41
C ALA A 263 -12.79 -20.01 2.85
N MET A 264 -11.89 -19.60 3.75
CA MET A 264 -12.22 -19.20 5.12
C MET A 264 -13.16 -17.99 5.13
N LEU A 265 -12.80 -16.94 4.36
CA LEU A 265 -13.62 -15.73 4.21
C LEU A 265 -15.00 -16.05 3.62
N ALA A 266 -15.05 -16.83 2.53
CA ALA A 266 -16.31 -17.19 1.87
C ALA A 266 -17.23 -18.01 2.78
N ARG A 267 -16.67 -18.95 3.56
CA ARG A 267 -17.41 -19.74 4.55
C ARG A 267 -17.99 -18.86 5.66
N ALA A 268 -17.21 -17.92 6.18
CA ALA A 268 -17.65 -17.01 7.24
C ALA A 268 -18.78 -16.08 6.76
N LEU A 269 -18.65 -15.51 5.55
CA LEU A 269 -19.70 -14.71 4.91
C LEU A 269 -20.97 -15.55 4.69
N GLY A 270 -20.84 -16.78 4.18
CA GLY A 270 -21.93 -17.73 4.03
C GLY A 270 -22.59 -18.13 5.35
N GLY A 271 -21.83 -18.09 6.45
CA GLY A 271 -22.29 -18.31 7.82
C GLY A 271 -22.96 -17.10 8.47
N GLY A 272 -23.02 -15.95 7.77
CA GLY A 272 -23.72 -14.75 8.25
C GLY A 272 -22.82 -13.65 8.80
N LEU A 273 -21.49 -13.77 8.69
CA LEU A 273 -20.58 -12.66 9.00
C LEU A 273 -20.81 -11.53 7.99
N SER A 274 -20.76 -10.29 8.47
CA SER A 274 -20.87 -9.13 7.59
C SER A 274 -19.64 -8.98 6.68
N LEU A 275 -19.81 -8.25 5.56
CA LEU A 275 -18.72 -7.97 4.64
C LEU A 275 -17.60 -7.17 5.31
N GLU A 276 -17.96 -6.15 6.09
CA GLU A 276 -16.99 -5.37 6.88
C GLU A 276 -16.33 -6.22 7.96
N GLY A 277 -17.09 -7.09 8.65
CA GLY A 277 -16.55 -8.03 9.65
C GLY A 277 -15.53 -9.00 9.05
N ALA A 278 -15.78 -9.51 7.85
CA ALA A 278 -14.82 -10.35 7.14
C ALA A 278 -13.55 -9.58 6.76
N GLY A 279 -13.68 -8.32 6.33
CA GLY A 279 -12.55 -7.43 6.08
C GLY A 279 -11.74 -7.12 7.35
N GLU A 280 -12.42 -6.89 8.48
CA GLU A 280 -11.79 -6.67 9.78
C GLU A 280 -11.03 -7.92 10.25
N ALA A 281 -11.63 -9.10 10.12
CA ALA A 281 -10.98 -10.37 10.46
C ALA A 281 -9.74 -10.62 9.59
N LEU A 282 -9.81 -10.32 8.29
CA LEU A 282 -8.64 -10.41 7.40
C LEU A 282 -7.52 -9.47 7.84
N SER A 283 -7.84 -8.24 8.23
CA SER A 283 -6.85 -7.25 8.67
C SER A 283 -6.18 -7.65 9.99
N VAL A 284 -6.94 -8.07 10.98
CA VAL A 284 -6.42 -8.54 12.28
C VAL A 284 -5.62 -9.83 12.12
N GLY A 285 -6.14 -10.78 11.33
CA GLY A 285 -5.46 -12.02 10.97
C GLY A 285 -4.15 -11.77 10.24
N GLY A 286 -4.14 -10.82 9.29
CA GLY A 286 -2.94 -10.36 8.58
C GLY A 286 -1.87 -9.81 9.53
N SER A 287 -2.26 -9.01 10.53
CA SER A 287 -1.34 -8.55 11.57
C SER A 287 -0.77 -9.71 12.40
N THR A 288 -1.57 -10.75 12.67
CA THR A 288 -1.09 -11.97 13.34
C THR A 288 -0.09 -12.74 12.47
N LEU A 289 -0.30 -12.80 11.15
CA LEU A 289 0.67 -13.38 10.22
C LEU A 289 2.02 -12.64 10.29
N PHE A 290 1.98 -11.31 10.38
CA PHE A 290 3.18 -10.50 10.60
C PHE A 290 3.93 -10.89 11.87
N LEU A 291 3.21 -11.09 12.97
CA LEU A 291 3.78 -11.50 14.26
C LEU A 291 4.35 -12.92 14.25
N ARG A 292 4.16 -13.67 13.17
CA ARG A 292 4.77 -14.98 12.91
C ARG A 292 5.96 -14.93 11.96
N SER A 293 6.29 -13.78 11.39
CA SER A 293 7.38 -13.67 10.43
C SER A 293 8.73 -13.96 11.07
N LYS A 294 9.49 -14.92 10.51
CA LYS A 294 10.88 -15.24 10.89
C LYS A 294 11.89 -14.30 10.26
N THR A 295 11.51 -13.71 9.13
CA THR A 295 12.39 -12.86 8.32
C THR A 295 11.57 -11.71 7.78
N GLY A 296 12.17 -10.52 7.72
CA GLY A 296 11.57 -9.38 7.06
C GLY A 296 11.76 -9.45 5.55
N ASN A 297 10.66 -9.28 4.84
CA ASN A 297 10.63 -9.11 3.41
C ASN A 297 9.73 -7.92 3.10
N PRO A 298 10.11 -6.99 2.23
CA PRO A 298 9.22 -5.91 1.80
C PRO A 298 7.84 -6.38 1.34
N MET A 299 7.74 -7.60 0.82
CA MET A 299 6.48 -8.20 0.38
C MET A 299 5.51 -8.53 1.53
N ASP A 300 6.03 -8.76 2.74
CA ASP A 300 5.19 -9.04 3.90
C ASP A 300 4.24 -7.87 4.19
N VAL A 301 4.65 -6.63 3.92
CA VAL A 301 3.82 -5.43 4.12
C VAL A 301 2.58 -5.41 3.22
N HIS A 302 2.57 -6.15 2.11
CA HIS A 302 1.39 -6.28 1.26
C HIS A 302 0.24 -7.03 1.95
N ILE A 303 0.53 -7.85 2.94
CA ILE A 303 -0.49 -8.48 3.78
C ILE A 303 -1.36 -7.41 4.44
N ASN A 304 -0.74 -6.41 5.09
CA ASN A 304 -1.46 -5.33 5.76
C ASN A 304 -2.02 -4.28 4.79
N THR A 305 -1.20 -3.79 3.86
CA THR A 305 -1.65 -2.78 2.90
C THR A 305 -2.74 -3.32 1.98
N GLY A 306 -2.66 -4.61 1.63
CA GLY A 306 -3.70 -5.30 0.86
C GLY A 306 -5.00 -5.45 1.63
N ALA A 307 -4.95 -5.81 2.93
CA ALA A 307 -6.14 -5.89 3.78
C ALA A 307 -6.79 -4.51 3.98
N ASN A 308 -5.99 -3.49 4.29
CA ASN A 308 -6.47 -2.11 4.43
C ASN A 308 -7.15 -1.60 3.16
N THR A 309 -6.52 -1.81 2.01
CA THR A 309 -7.07 -1.38 0.72
C THR A 309 -8.37 -2.10 0.39
N ARG A 310 -8.49 -3.40 0.72
CA ARG A 310 -9.75 -4.15 0.59
C ARG A 310 -10.83 -3.54 1.48
N ARG A 311 -10.54 -3.25 2.75
CA ARG A 311 -11.51 -2.60 3.66
C ARG A 311 -11.94 -1.23 3.17
N TYR A 312 -11.04 -0.43 2.58
CA TYR A 312 -11.42 0.81 1.91
C TYR A 312 -12.48 0.56 0.83
N LEU A 313 -12.29 -0.43 -0.04
CA LEU A 313 -13.27 -0.76 -1.10
C LEU A 313 -14.61 -1.27 -0.56
N LEU A 314 -14.59 -2.10 0.51
CA LEU A 314 -15.82 -2.64 1.10
C LEU A 314 -16.76 -1.52 1.56
N ARG A 315 -16.21 -0.38 1.95
CA ARG A 315 -16.93 0.80 2.44
C ARG A 315 -17.43 1.74 1.34
N GLN A 316 -17.03 1.52 0.07
CA GLN A 316 -17.47 2.38 -1.03
C GLN A 316 -18.90 2.02 -1.44
N PRO A 317 -19.91 2.89 -1.23
CA PRO A 317 -21.29 2.54 -1.50
C PRO A 317 -21.59 2.34 -2.99
N GLU A 318 -20.85 3.00 -3.85
CA GLU A 318 -21.04 2.96 -5.31
C GLU A 318 -20.49 1.70 -5.98
N LEU A 319 -19.59 0.96 -5.32
CA LEU A 319 -19.08 -0.29 -5.88
C LEU A 319 -20.09 -1.42 -5.73
N SER A 320 -20.22 -2.24 -6.78
CA SER A 320 -21.09 -3.41 -6.75
C SER A 320 -20.63 -4.43 -5.70
N LEU A 321 -21.61 -5.17 -5.13
CA LEU A 321 -21.31 -6.25 -4.18
C LEU A 321 -20.38 -7.30 -4.80
N ARG A 322 -20.55 -7.61 -6.08
CA ARG A 322 -19.68 -8.56 -6.80
C ARG A 322 -18.22 -8.10 -6.82
N THR A 323 -17.97 -6.82 -7.11
CA THR A 323 -16.61 -6.26 -7.14
C THR A 323 -15.99 -6.29 -5.74
N LYS A 324 -16.75 -5.93 -4.71
CA LYS A 324 -16.29 -6.01 -3.30
C LYS A 324 -15.94 -7.44 -2.89
N LEU A 325 -16.79 -8.41 -3.20
CA LEU A 325 -16.55 -9.83 -2.91
C LEU A 325 -15.31 -10.35 -3.65
N ARG A 326 -15.18 -10.05 -4.94
CA ARG A 326 -14.00 -10.44 -5.71
C ARG A 326 -12.73 -9.83 -5.12
N ALA A 327 -12.71 -8.54 -4.81
CA ALA A 327 -11.57 -7.89 -4.20
C ALA A 327 -11.20 -8.51 -2.83
N LEU A 328 -12.18 -8.82 -2.00
CA LEU A 328 -11.95 -9.44 -0.68
C LEU A 328 -11.44 -10.87 -0.80
N LEU A 329 -12.06 -11.70 -1.66
CA LEU A 329 -11.75 -13.13 -1.77
C LEU A 329 -10.54 -13.42 -2.65
N MET A 330 -10.14 -12.51 -3.53
CA MET A 330 -8.93 -12.65 -4.34
C MET A 330 -7.68 -12.39 -3.50
N TRP A 331 -7.55 -13.15 -2.42
CA TRP A 331 -6.33 -13.17 -1.65
C TRP A 331 -5.22 -13.86 -2.42
N HIS A 332 -4.09 -13.29 -2.38
CA HIS A 332 -2.99 -13.55 -3.26
C HIS A 332 -2.27 -14.88 -2.98
N THR A 333 -1.97 -15.64 -4.01
CA THR A 333 -1.24 -16.92 -3.92
C THR A 333 0.00 -16.97 -4.84
N GLY A 334 0.48 -15.81 -5.27
CA GLY A 334 1.67 -15.72 -6.13
C GLY A 334 2.98 -16.12 -5.46
N PRO A 335 4.06 -16.28 -6.22
CA PRO A 335 5.35 -16.77 -5.71
C PRO A 335 5.92 -15.96 -4.54
N GLU A 336 5.70 -14.65 -4.47
CA GLU A 336 6.21 -13.80 -3.38
C GLU A 336 5.41 -14.00 -2.09
N VAL A 337 4.08 -14.13 -2.18
CA VAL A 337 3.24 -14.48 -1.04
C VAL A 337 3.54 -15.89 -0.55
N MET A 338 3.76 -16.83 -1.47
CA MET A 338 4.20 -18.19 -1.11
C MET A 338 5.58 -18.18 -0.44
N MET A 339 6.43 -17.21 -0.74
CA MET A 339 7.69 -17.01 -0.04
C MET A 339 7.48 -16.48 1.37
N ALA A 340 6.64 -15.47 1.55
CA ALA A 340 6.25 -14.98 2.88
C ALA A 340 5.66 -16.10 3.74
N GLN A 341 4.77 -16.93 3.19
CA GLN A 341 4.21 -18.10 3.86
C GLN A 341 5.28 -19.06 4.38
N ARG A 342 6.33 -19.35 3.60
CA ARG A 342 7.43 -20.23 4.02
C ARG A 342 8.29 -19.65 5.14
N MET A 343 8.20 -18.34 5.36
CA MET A 343 8.95 -17.64 6.39
C MET A 343 8.19 -17.50 7.71
N LEU A 344 6.98 -18.07 7.82
CA LEU A 344 6.21 -18.02 9.06
C LEU A 344 6.75 -19.00 10.11
N ALA A 345 6.80 -18.55 11.35
CA ALA A 345 6.97 -19.40 12.53
C ALA A 345 5.62 -20.01 12.97
N PRO A 346 5.63 -21.13 13.65
CA PRO A 346 4.43 -21.62 14.35
C PRO A 346 4.02 -20.70 15.50
N GLU A 347 4.99 -20.09 16.18
CA GLU A 347 4.80 -19.20 17.34
C GLU A 347 4.37 -17.80 16.89
N ILE A 348 3.40 -17.23 17.60
CA ILE A 348 2.94 -15.86 17.41
C ILE A 348 3.66 -14.97 18.43
N GLN A 349 4.32 -13.92 17.96
CA GLN A 349 4.95 -12.94 18.84
C GLN A 349 3.94 -11.85 19.28
N PRO A 350 4.18 -11.20 20.43
CA PRO A 350 5.15 -11.62 21.47
C PRO A 350 4.62 -12.82 22.25
N GLU A 351 5.55 -13.66 22.68
CA GLU A 351 5.22 -14.75 23.60
C GLU A 351 4.79 -14.17 24.96
N PRO A 352 3.70 -14.66 25.59
CA PRO A 352 3.20 -14.12 26.86
C PRO A 352 4.24 -14.10 27.98
N GLU A 353 5.09 -15.14 28.03
CA GLU A 353 6.16 -15.27 29.02
C GLU A 353 7.22 -14.17 28.85
N ARG A 354 7.51 -13.76 27.61
CA ARG A 354 8.42 -12.65 27.33
C ARG A 354 7.85 -11.32 27.81
N VAL A 355 6.57 -11.07 27.58
CA VAL A 355 5.89 -9.86 28.06
C VAL A 355 5.87 -9.83 29.59
N ALA A 356 5.53 -10.96 30.22
CA ALA A 356 5.48 -11.07 31.68
C ALA A 356 6.85 -10.93 32.37
N ALA A 357 7.96 -11.20 31.66
CA ALA A 357 9.31 -11.07 32.16
C ALA A 357 9.86 -9.62 32.07
N LEU A 358 9.17 -8.72 31.36
CA LEU A 358 9.59 -7.32 31.28
C LEU A 358 9.44 -6.63 32.64
N PRO A 359 10.42 -5.79 33.03
CA PRO A 359 10.21 -4.89 34.15
C PRO A 359 9.09 -3.89 33.80
N TRP A 360 8.53 -3.29 34.86
CA TRP A 360 7.56 -2.22 34.64
C TRP A 360 8.26 -0.97 34.05
N HIS A 361 7.64 -0.38 33.03
CA HIS A 361 8.15 0.80 32.34
C HIS A 361 7.11 1.92 32.29
N THR A 362 7.56 3.16 32.32
CA THR A 362 6.71 4.30 31.96
C THR A 362 6.47 4.33 30.45
N GLN A 363 5.53 5.17 30.01
CA GLN A 363 5.29 5.38 28.58
C GLN A 363 6.56 5.82 27.85
N ASP A 364 7.29 6.77 28.40
CA ASP A 364 8.50 7.33 27.79
C ASP A 364 9.64 6.30 27.75
N ASP A 365 9.79 5.49 28.82
CA ASP A 365 10.78 4.40 28.83
C ASP A 365 10.51 3.41 27.70
N LEU A 366 9.23 2.99 27.50
CA LEU A 366 8.86 2.05 26.44
C LEU A 366 9.13 2.61 25.04
N LEU A 367 8.77 3.88 24.81
CA LEU A 367 9.02 4.53 23.52
C LEU A 367 10.51 4.64 23.23
N THR A 368 11.30 5.03 24.23
CA THR A 368 12.76 5.14 24.12
C THR A 368 13.39 3.79 23.83
N GLU A 369 13.03 2.75 24.60
CA GLU A 369 13.61 1.41 24.43
C GLU A 369 13.22 0.78 23.07
N ILE A 370 11.98 0.99 22.61
CA ILE A 370 11.56 0.56 21.26
C ILE A 370 12.40 1.26 20.18
N GLU A 371 12.59 2.58 20.29
CA GLU A 371 13.37 3.35 19.33
C GLU A 371 14.84 2.94 19.32
N GLU A 372 15.45 2.78 20.50
CA GLU A 372 16.83 2.35 20.65
C GLU A 372 17.05 0.94 20.11
N LEU A 373 16.17 -0.01 20.41
CA LEU A 373 16.24 -1.37 19.87
C LEU A 373 16.18 -1.36 18.35
N ILE A 374 15.22 -0.65 17.74
CA ILE A 374 15.09 -0.59 16.28
C ILE A 374 16.31 0.09 15.66
N SER A 375 16.82 1.16 16.27
CA SER A 375 17.97 1.92 15.78
C SER A 375 19.28 1.15 15.91
N SER A 376 19.42 0.28 16.91
CA SER A 376 20.62 -0.52 17.16
C SER A 376 20.72 -1.76 16.25
N LEU A 377 19.61 -2.16 15.61
CA LEU A 377 19.64 -3.32 14.71
C LEU A 377 20.56 -3.06 13.52
N PRO A 378 21.39 -4.03 13.15
CA PRO A 378 22.34 -3.84 12.06
C PRO A 378 21.58 -3.50 10.77
N VAL A 379 22.00 -2.45 10.09
CA VAL A 379 21.54 -2.12 8.75
C VAL A 379 21.85 -3.30 7.86
N GLY A 380 20.81 -3.92 7.28
CA GLY A 380 20.98 -5.12 6.48
C GLY A 380 21.86 -4.82 5.26
N GLU A 381 22.87 -5.66 5.03
CA GLU A 381 23.59 -5.61 3.78
C GLU A 381 22.61 -5.87 2.63
N ARG A 382 22.71 -5.04 1.61
CA ARG A 382 21.96 -5.24 0.36
C ARG A 382 22.34 -6.58 -0.21
N LEU A 383 21.43 -7.56 -0.17
CA LEU A 383 21.72 -8.86 -0.77
C LEU A 383 21.92 -8.68 -2.27
N PRO A 384 23.13 -8.97 -2.79
CA PRO A 384 23.40 -8.81 -4.19
C PRO A 384 22.55 -9.80 -4.98
N LYS A 385 21.69 -9.29 -5.87
CA LYS A 385 21.06 -10.04 -6.98
C LYS A 385 19.90 -10.99 -6.68
N ALA A 386 19.56 -11.33 -5.45
CA ALA A 386 18.44 -12.25 -5.18
C ALA A 386 17.08 -11.52 -4.97
N GLY A 387 17.06 -10.19 -5.02
CA GLY A 387 15.84 -9.40 -4.95
C GLY A 387 15.15 -9.34 -3.59
N LEU A 388 15.55 -10.18 -2.64
CA LEU A 388 14.88 -10.35 -1.36
C LEU A 388 15.90 -10.24 -0.23
N ALA A 389 15.90 -9.11 0.45
CA ALA A 389 16.63 -8.96 1.68
C ALA A 389 15.89 -9.75 2.77
N THR A 390 16.40 -10.89 3.15
CA THR A 390 15.90 -11.66 4.28
C THR A 390 16.64 -11.24 5.54
N TRP A 391 15.95 -10.53 6.43
CA TRP A 391 16.47 -10.24 7.76
C TRP A 391 15.84 -11.21 8.75
N ARG A 392 16.67 -11.80 9.59
CA ARG A 392 16.17 -12.76 10.58
C ARG A 392 15.51 -12.02 11.73
N SER A 393 14.39 -12.54 12.21
CA SER A 393 13.81 -12.13 13.48
C SER A 393 14.77 -12.53 14.61
N THR A 394 15.43 -11.56 15.22
CA THR A 394 16.34 -11.72 16.36
C THR A 394 15.61 -11.60 17.68
N ASP A 395 16.32 -11.83 18.79
CA ASP A 395 15.74 -11.62 20.12
C ASP A 395 15.36 -10.16 20.36
N GLU A 396 16.11 -9.21 19.80
CA GLU A 396 15.81 -7.79 19.87
C GLU A 396 14.50 -7.44 19.14
N VAL A 397 14.24 -8.04 17.99
CA VAL A 397 12.98 -7.88 17.27
C VAL A 397 11.79 -8.40 18.08
N LYS A 398 11.94 -9.58 18.72
CA LYS A 398 10.93 -10.14 19.60
C LYS A 398 10.73 -9.30 20.86
N GLN A 399 11.81 -8.71 21.38
CA GLN A 399 11.76 -7.78 22.50
C GLN A 399 10.99 -6.51 22.16
N ALA A 400 11.22 -5.92 20.98
CA ALA A 400 10.47 -4.74 20.53
C ALA A 400 8.96 -5.02 20.46
N ALA A 401 8.56 -6.19 19.96
CA ALA A 401 7.17 -6.60 19.94
C ALA A 401 6.58 -6.78 21.36
N ALA A 402 7.39 -7.31 22.32
CA ALA A 402 6.97 -7.48 23.71
C ALA A 402 6.78 -6.12 24.42
N LEU A 403 7.68 -5.16 24.19
CA LEU A 403 7.55 -3.79 24.69
C LEU A 403 6.28 -3.10 24.15
N ALA A 404 5.99 -3.29 22.86
CA ALA A 404 4.76 -2.77 22.25
C ALA A 404 3.50 -3.41 22.86
N GLN A 405 3.55 -4.69 23.20
CA GLN A 405 2.45 -5.33 23.93
C GLN A 405 2.30 -4.80 25.36
N GLN A 406 3.40 -4.60 26.07
CA GLN A 406 3.36 -3.99 27.41
C GLN A 406 2.80 -2.56 27.35
N TYR A 407 3.15 -1.78 26.30
CA TYR A 407 2.57 -0.46 26.06
C TYR A 407 1.05 -0.51 25.92
N ALA A 408 0.54 -1.49 25.19
CA ALA A 408 -0.89 -1.73 25.01
C ALA A 408 -1.57 -2.15 26.32
N ASP A 409 -0.98 -3.10 27.05
CA ASP A 409 -1.52 -3.66 28.31
C ASP A 409 -1.53 -2.60 29.44
N ALA A 410 -0.58 -1.66 29.42
CA ALA A 410 -0.56 -0.53 30.33
C ALA A 410 -1.63 0.53 30.03
N GLY A 411 -2.32 0.41 28.89
CA GLY A 411 -3.38 1.35 28.49
C GLY A 411 -2.89 2.72 28.08
N TYR A 412 -1.64 2.86 27.65
CA TYR A 412 -1.10 4.13 27.18
C TYR A 412 -1.76 4.57 25.85
N ALA A 413 -1.77 5.90 25.65
CA ALA A 413 -2.36 6.49 24.44
C ALA A 413 -1.57 6.08 23.17
N PRO A 414 -2.24 5.64 22.09
CA PRO A 414 -1.56 5.10 20.90
C PRO A 414 -0.80 6.16 20.09
N GLU A 415 -1.15 7.45 20.24
CA GLU A 415 -0.67 8.54 19.40
C GLU A 415 0.86 8.71 19.45
N ALA A 416 1.46 8.53 20.62
CA ALA A 416 2.91 8.66 20.79
C ALA A 416 3.64 7.51 20.07
N LEU A 417 3.16 6.27 20.21
CA LEU A 417 3.71 5.11 19.50
C LEU A 417 3.51 5.24 17.98
N ILE A 418 2.35 5.69 17.53
CA ILE A 418 2.08 5.96 16.10
C ILE A 418 3.04 7.02 15.56
N THR A 419 3.29 8.09 16.32
CA THR A 419 4.22 9.15 15.92
C THR A 419 5.65 8.63 15.83
N LEU A 420 6.10 7.84 16.80
CA LEU A 420 7.40 7.17 16.77
C LEU A 420 7.56 6.28 15.52
N LEU A 421 6.57 5.41 15.26
CA LEU A 421 6.58 4.55 14.09
C LEU A 421 6.58 5.34 12.78
N GLY A 422 5.91 6.49 12.73
CA GLY A 422 5.95 7.42 11.59
C GLY A 422 7.34 7.98 11.31
N LYS A 423 8.06 8.38 12.36
CA LYS A 423 9.46 8.83 12.25
C LYS A 423 10.39 7.71 11.79
N ILE A 424 10.20 6.50 12.34
CA ILE A 424 10.99 5.32 11.94
C ILE A 424 10.72 4.96 10.48
N ALA A 425 9.47 5.00 10.02
CA ALA A 425 9.10 4.73 8.63
C ALA A 425 9.80 5.68 7.65
N CYS A 426 10.09 6.92 8.07
CA CYS A 426 10.83 7.89 7.24
C CYS A 426 12.34 7.58 7.12
N ARG A 427 12.88 6.64 7.88
CA ARG A 427 14.30 6.25 7.81
C ARG A 427 14.56 5.22 6.71
N ASP A 428 13.52 4.66 6.09
CA ASP A 428 13.67 3.58 5.12
C ASP A 428 13.19 3.99 3.72
N ASN A 429 14.12 4.09 2.79
CA ASN A 429 13.81 4.25 1.38
C ASN A 429 14.14 3.01 0.52
N PHE A 430 14.64 1.94 1.14
CA PHE A 430 14.95 0.69 0.42
C PHE A 430 13.69 0.02 -0.14
N THR A 431 12.63 0.02 0.62
CA THR A 431 11.36 -0.60 0.24
C THR A 431 10.48 0.30 -0.61
N GLU A 432 11.01 1.43 -1.11
CA GLU A 432 10.32 2.31 -2.05
C GLU A 432 8.89 2.64 -1.62
N MET A 433 8.71 3.40 -0.55
CA MET A 433 7.41 3.79 0.03
C MET A 433 6.65 2.68 0.77
N HIS A 434 7.11 1.43 0.83
CA HIS A 434 6.39 0.39 1.56
C HIS A 434 6.29 0.66 3.05
N ALA A 435 7.37 1.17 3.67
CA ALA A 435 7.36 1.54 5.08
C ALA A 435 6.27 2.59 5.39
N LEU A 436 6.18 3.63 4.56
CA LEU A 436 5.16 4.67 4.71
C LEU A 436 3.75 4.16 4.42
N LYS A 437 3.57 3.36 3.36
CA LYS A 437 2.27 2.73 3.06
C LYS A 437 1.81 1.82 4.20
N HIS A 438 2.73 1.01 4.76
CA HIS A 438 2.45 0.14 5.89
C HIS A 438 2.06 0.92 7.14
N HIS A 439 2.82 1.98 7.47
CA HIS A 439 2.49 2.84 8.62
C HIS A 439 1.10 3.48 8.48
N GLN A 440 0.76 4.00 7.28
CA GLN A 440 -0.56 4.57 7.03
C GLN A 440 -1.67 3.52 7.14
N ALA A 441 -1.48 2.34 6.56
CA ALA A 441 -2.42 1.23 6.67
C ALA A 441 -2.63 0.82 8.14
N THR A 442 -1.55 0.71 8.92
CA THR A 442 -1.62 0.41 10.36
C THR A 442 -2.42 1.46 11.13
N TYR A 443 -2.18 2.75 10.85
CA TYR A 443 -2.94 3.84 11.45
C TYR A 443 -4.43 3.72 11.17
N GLU A 444 -4.81 3.55 9.91
CA GLU A 444 -6.20 3.43 9.50
C GLU A 444 -6.88 2.19 10.10
N GLU A 445 -6.19 1.05 10.09
CA GLU A 445 -6.71 -0.19 10.66
C GLU A 445 -6.86 -0.12 12.17
N PHE A 446 -5.91 0.52 12.87
CA PHE A 446 -6.02 0.70 14.32
C PHE A 446 -7.31 1.43 14.72
N TYR A 447 -7.64 2.53 14.02
CA TYR A 447 -8.85 3.30 14.34
C TYR A 447 -10.13 2.69 13.74
N ALA A 448 -10.02 1.88 12.71
CA ALA A 448 -11.15 1.22 12.07
C ALA A 448 -11.51 -0.13 12.66
N THR A 449 -10.67 -0.71 13.50
CA THR A 449 -10.83 -2.01 14.14
C THR A 449 -11.43 -1.87 15.53
N ARG A 450 -12.24 -2.84 15.95
CA ARG A 450 -12.84 -2.90 17.29
C ARG A 450 -11.81 -2.73 18.40
N PRO A 451 -12.13 -2.04 19.50
CA PRO A 451 -11.17 -1.75 20.57
C PRO A 451 -10.48 -3.00 21.14
N SER A 452 -11.18 -4.13 21.22
CA SER A 452 -10.62 -5.38 21.74
C SER A 452 -9.58 -6.04 20.83
N LEU A 453 -9.50 -5.66 19.55
CA LEU A 453 -8.63 -6.28 18.56
C LEU A 453 -7.56 -5.33 17.99
N ARG A 454 -7.76 -4.04 18.09
CA ARG A 454 -6.99 -3.01 17.34
C ARG A 454 -5.50 -2.95 17.69
N TRP A 455 -5.11 -3.27 18.93
CA TRP A 455 -3.71 -3.19 19.37
C TRP A 455 -2.81 -4.19 18.64
N ARG A 456 -3.39 -5.26 18.09
CA ARG A 456 -2.66 -6.22 17.25
C ARG A 456 -1.96 -5.54 16.08
N HIS A 457 -2.56 -4.50 15.51
CA HIS A 457 -1.96 -3.74 14.40
C HIS A 457 -0.70 -2.99 14.82
N LEU A 458 -0.71 -2.30 15.96
CA LEU A 458 0.46 -1.55 16.42
C LEU A 458 1.59 -2.47 16.89
N VAL A 459 1.29 -3.55 17.60
CA VAL A 459 2.29 -4.55 18.00
C VAL A 459 2.96 -5.17 16.77
N ALA A 460 2.17 -5.54 15.76
CA ALA A 460 2.70 -6.04 14.49
C ALA A 460 3.54 -5.00 13.74
N ALA A 461 3.14 -3.72 13.79
CA ALA A 461 3.88 -2.64 13.14
C ALA A 461 5.24 -2.38 13.80
N VAL A 462 5.34 -2.48 15.12
CA VAL A 462 6.63 -2.38 15.83
C VAL A 462 7.55 -3.53 15.41
N GLN A 463 7.04 -4.77 15.36
CA GLN A 463 7.83 -5.90 14.87
C GLN A 463 8.26 -5.71 13.41
N ALA A 464 7.36 -5.26 12.56
CA ALA A 464 7.67 -4.99 11.15
C ALA A 464 8.75 -3.90 11.00
N ALA A 465 8.65 -2.82 11.77
CA ALA A 465 9.66 -1.77 11.82
C ALA A 465 11.02 -2.32 12.26
N ALA A 466 11.06 -3.13 13.32
CA ALA A 466 12.29 -3.75 13.81
C ALA A 466 12.92 -4.72 12.79
N ILE A 467 12.12 -5.45 12.02
CA ILE A 467 12.62 -6.41 11.04
C ILE A 467 13.12 -5.70 9.77
N SER A 468 12.40 -4.74 9.23
CA SER A 468 12.59 -4.29 7.84
C SER A 468 12.94 -2.82 7.65
N HIS A 469 12.64 -1.94 8.59
CA HIS A 469 12.82 -0.51 8.39
C HIS A 469 14.22 -0.02 8.76
N GLY A 470 14.63 1.11 8.17
CA GLY A 470 15.93 1.72 8.42
C GLY A 470 17.11 0.96 7.82
N ARG A 471 16.87 0.12 6.83
CA ARG A 471 17.91 -0.74 6.23
C ARG A 471 18.71 -0.07 5.13
N ILE A 472 18.11 0.86 4.40
CA ILE A 472 18.79 1.77 3.49
C ILE A 472 18.28 3.16 3.78
N GLN A 473 19.16 4.04 4.21
CA GLN A 473 18.84 5.34 4.75
C GLN A 473 19.47 6.50 3.96
N ASP A 474 19.95 6.27 2.74
CA ASP A 474 20.68 7.27 1.95
C ASP A 474 19.91 8.58 1.79
N VAL A 475 18.59 8.53 1.55
CA VAL A 475 17.76 9.74 1.48
C VAL A 475 17.57 10.37 2.85
N TYR A 476 17.36 9.54 3.88
CA TYR A 476 17.22 10.01 5.26
C TYR A 476 18.51 10.67 5.76
N ASP A 477 19.66 10.01 5.56
CA ASP A 477 20.95 10.53 6.00
C ASP A 477 21.24 11.89 5.34
N HIS A 478 21.00 12.01 4.03
CA HIS A 478 21.14 13.28 3.32
C HIS A 478 20.14 14.33 3.82
N ALA A 479 18.90 13.96 4.10
CA ALA A 479 17.90 14.87 4.65
C ALA A 479 18.29 15.32 6.07
N ALA A 480 18.81 14.43 6.92
CA ALA A 480 19.27 14.75 8.25
C ALA A 480 20.44 15.74 8.26
N GLU A 481 21.38 15.58 7.30
CA GLU A 481 22.46 16.55 7.10
C GLU A 481 21.95 17.95 6.74
N VAL A 482 20.95 18.01 5.81
CA VAL A 482 20.36 19.27 5.34
C VAL A 482 19.52 19.95 6.42
N MET A 483 18.79 19.16 7.20
CA MET A 483 17.88 19.62 8.26
C MET A 483 18.53 19.79 9.63
N HIS A 484 19.80 19.39 9.78
CA HIS A 484 20.59 19.52 11.02
C HIS A 484 20.02 18.75 12.24
N PHE A 485 19.54 17.47 12.05
CA PHE A 485 19.15 16.60 13.16
C PHE A 485 19.78 15.20 13.11
#